data_46212c60bc9056127baa5771d22c2a80
#
_entry.id   46212c60bc9056127baa5771d22c2a80
#
_cell.length_a   1.000
_cell.length_b   1.000
_cell.length_c   1.000
_cell.angle_alpha   90.00
_cell.angle_beta   90.00
_cell.angle_gamma   90.00
#
_symmetry.space_group_name_H-M   'P 1'
#
loop_
_entity.id
_entity.type
_entity.pdbx_description
1 polymer ?
#
loop_
_entity_poly.entity_id
_entity_poly.type
_entity_poly.pdbx_seq_one_letter_code
_entity_poly.pdbx_strand_id
1 'polypeptide(L)'
;MDFIKKNLSGILVCFIIAVPAWLLGKAFPVIGGPVIAILTGMLITLIWTDKGKAESGIKWTSKIILQTAVVLLGFGMNLGVIMKTGKQSLPIIICTISTSLIIAWLLRRIINVPSNTAILVGVGSSICGGSAIAATAPVIDADDTEVAQAISVIFFFNVIAAVLFPVLGHVLGFDTTSGSSFGLFAGTAINDTSSVTAAASTWDSMWNLGNETLNNAVTVKLTRTLAIIPITLVLSLIHAKSASVNGEKAGNFSIKRAFPMFILYFIIAAIITTACMSMGISADVFAPLKELSKFFIIMAMAAIGLNSNVVKLIKSGGKPLLLGASCWIGITIVSLTMQHIMHLW
;
A
#
# COMPACT_ATOMS: atom_id res chain seq x y z
N MET A 1 22.30 -8.99 19.94
CA MET A 1 23.27 -9.38 18.88
C MET A 1 22.66 -10.24 17.81
N ASP A 2 21.73 -11.14 18.13
CA ASP A 2 21.12 -12.07 17.16
C ASP A 2 20.26 -11.42 16.07
N PHE A 3 19.55 -10.33 16.40
CA PHE A 3 18.72 -9.59 15.43
C PHE A 3 19.56 -9.02 14.28
N ILE A 4 20.70 -8.38 14.59
CA ILE A 4 21.58 -7.79 13.59
C ILE A 4 22.19 -8.87 12.72
N LYS A 5 22.72 -9.94 13.31
CA LYS A 5 23.29 -11.07 12.56
C LYS A 5 22.29 -11.73 11.63
N LYS A 6 21.01 -11.79 12.03
CA LYS A 6 19.95 -12.42 11.26
C LYS A 6 19.47 -11.58 10.07
N ASN A 7 19.42 -10.26 10.22
CA ASN A 7 18.80 -9.37 9.22
C ASN A 7 19.81 -8.57 8.40
N LEU A 8 21.05 -8.42 8.87
CA LEU A 8 22.06 -7.55 8.27
C LEU A 8 22.31 -7.85 6.78
N SER A 9 22.41 -9.13 6.41
CA SER A 9 22.67 -9.53 5.02
C SER A 9 21.58 -9.06 4.07
N GLY A 10 20.29 -9.22 4.46
CA GLY A 10 19.17 -8.78 3.64
C GLY A 10 19.03 -7.25 3.58
N ILE A 11 19.31 -6.57 4.70
CA ILE A 11 19.31 -5.10 4.77
C ILE A 11 20.39 -4.54 3.84
N LEU A 12 21.61 -5.12 3.87
CA LEU A 12 22.72 -4.70 3.00
C LEU A 12 22.40 -4.90 1.51
N VAL A 13 21.79 -6.02 1.14
CA VAL A 13 21.38 -6.26 -0.25
C VAL A 13 20.38 -5.18 -0.70
N CYS A 14 19.37 -4.88 0.12
CA CYS A 14 18.40 -3.83 -0.20
C CYS A 14 19.06 -2.46 -0.32
N PHE A 15 20.03 -2.14 0.53
CA PHE A 15 20.80 -0.91 0.49
C PHE A 15 21.65 -0.80 -0.79
N ILE A 16 22.35 -1.88 -1.17
CA ILE A 16 23.15 -1.94 -2.39
C ILE A 16 22.31 -1.71 -3.64
N ILE A 17 21.06 -2.17 -3.67
CA ILE A 17 20.13 -1.90 -4.77
C ILE A 17 19.58 -0.47 -4.70
N ALA A 18 19.30 0.01 -3.47
CA ALA A 18 18.68 1.31 -3.27
C ALA A 18 19.60 2.49 -3.67
N VAL A 19 20.90 2.40 -3.42
CA VAL A 19 21.85 3.49 -3.74
C VAL A 19 21.91 3.77 -5.24
N PRO A 20 22.17 2.80 -6.13
CA PRO A 20 22.10 3.05 -7.57
C PRO A 20 20.71 3.49 -8.03
N ALA A 21 19.65 2.90 -7.52
CA ALA A 21 18.28 3.28 -7.88
C ALA A 21 17.96 4.74 -7.47
N TRP A 22 18.46 5.20 -6.34
CA TRP A 22 18.33 6.59 -5.91
C TRP A 22 19.09 7.56 -6.83
N LEU A 23 20.32 7.22 -7.21
CA LEU A 23 21.15 8.02 -8.15
C LEU A 23 20.50 8.05 -9.53
N LEU A 24 20.10 6.88 -10.06
CA LEU A 24 19.44 6.78 -11.36
C LEU A 24 18.07 7.47 -11.36
N GLY A 25 17.32 7.41 -10.26
CA GLY A 25 16.05 8.13 -10.11
C GLY A 25 16.19 9.64 -10.17
N LYS A 26 17.33 10.20 -9.71
CA LYS A 26 17.68 11.61 -9.90
C LYS A 26 18.05 11.94 -11.35
N ALA A 27 18.71 11.02 -12.04
CA ALA A 27 19.10 11.19 -13.44
C ALA A 27 17.93 10.97 -14.42
N PHE A 28 16.98 10.08 -14.06
CA PHE A 28 15.80 9.74 -14.86
C PHE A 28 14.50 9.95 -14.03
N PRO A 29 14.08 11.20 -13.78
CA PRO A 29 12.92 11.50 -12.94
C PRO A 29 11.61 10.87 -13.43
N VAL A 30 11.48 10.69 -14.76
CA VAL A 30 10.29 10.09 -15.42
C VAL A 30 10.01 8.67 -14.92
N ILE A 31 11.06 7.90 -14.57
CA ILE A 31 10.92 6.53 -14.06
C ILE A 31 10.84 6.55 -12.53
N GLY A 32 11.64 7.42 -11.89
CA GLY A 32 11.72 7.55 -10.44
C GLY A 32 12.49 6.43 -9.74
N GLY A 33 13.19 6.79 -8.65
CA GLY A 33 13.99 5.84 -7.86
C GLY A 33 13.22 4.64 -7.33
N PRO A 34 12.01 4.81 -6.79
CA PRO A 34 11.20 3.71 -6.27
C PRO A 34 10.85 2.65 -7.32
N VAL A 35 10.51 3.07 -8.55
CA VAL A 35 10.20 2.14 -9.65
C VAL A 35 11.45 1.42 -10.13
N ILE A 36 12.58 2.12 -10.25
CA ILE A 36 13.87 1.49 -10.61
C ILE A 36 14.23 0.41 -9.57
N ALA A 37 14.07 0.73 -8.27
CA ALA A 37 14.40 -0.19 -7.19
C ALA A 37 13.53 -1.46 -7.21
N ILE A 38 12.21 -1.32 -7.39
CA ILE A 38 11.29 -2.46 -7.40
C ILE A 38 11.53 -3.35 -8.62
N LEU A 39 11.71 -2.77 -9.82
CA LEU A 39 11.99 -3.52 -11.04
C LEU A 39 13.35 -4.25 -10.96
N THR A 40 14.38 -3.58 -10.46
CA THR A 40 15.70 -4.20 -10.25
C THR A 40 15.60 -5.38 -9.28
N GLY A 41 14.89 -5.22 -8.15
CA GLY A 41 14.65 -6.31 -7.20
C GLY A 41 13.91 -7.49 -7.81
N MET A 42 12.89 -7.23 -8.65
CA MET A 42 12.15 -8.27 -9.37
C MET A 42 13.02 -9.01 -10.38
N LEU A 43 13.87 -8.31 -11.15
CA LEU A 43 14.80 -8.92 -12.10
C LEU A 43 15.82 -9.81 -11.36
N ILE A 44 16.37 -9.35 -10.26
CA ILE A 44 17.28 -10.13 -9.42
C ILE A 44 16.58 -11.41 -8.91
N THR A 45 15.31 -11.33 -8.52
CA THR A 45 14.54 -12.50 -8.04
C THR A 45 14.34 -13.57 -9.10
N LEU A 46 14.34 -13.25 -10.38
CA LEU A 46 14.26 -14.25 -11.45
C LEU A 46 15.48 -15.19 -11.45
N ILE A 47 16.66 -14.65 -11.09
CA ILE A 47 17.93 -15.38 -11.07
C ILE A 47 18.22 -15.91 -9.66
N TRP A 48 17.98 -15.08 -8.63
CA TRP A 48 18.24 -15.41 -7.24
C TRP A 48 16.94 -15.78 -6.52
N THR A 49 16.47 -17.00 -6.72
CA THR A 49 15.20 -17.50 -6.16
C THR A 49 15.32 -17.89 -4.69
N ASP A 50 16.43 -18.53 -4.30
CA ASP A 50 16.72 -18.87 -2.88
C ASP A 50 17.63 -17.79 -2.27
N LYS A 51 17.08 -17.00 -1.37
CA LYS A 51 17.75 -15.89 -0.71
C LYS A 51 18.47 -16.29 0.58
N GLY A 52 18.29 -17.53 1.03
CA GLY A 52 18.97 -18.11 2.19
C GLY A 52 18.96 -17.14 3.41
N LYS A 53 20.12 -16.81 3.93
CA LYS A 53 20.29 -15.93 5.10
C LYS A 53 19.78 -14.47 4.87
N ALA A 54 19.64 -14.01 3.63
CA ALA A 54 19.20 -12.66 3.33
C ALA A 54 17.67 -12.50 3.42
N GLU A 55 16.91 -13.58 3.31
CA GLU A 55 15.43 -13.55 3.25
C GLU A 55 14.80 -12.82 4.44
N SER A 56 15.28 -13.10 5.65
CA SER A 56 14.77 -12.48 6.88
C SER A 56 14.96 -10.95 6.85
N GLY A 57 16.15 -10.47 6.44
CA GLY A 57 16.44 -9.04 6.34
C GLY A 57 15.68 -8.34 5.23
N ILE A 58 15.47 -9.01 4.08
CA ILE A 58 14.64 -8.48 2.98
C ILE A 58 13.19 -8.32 3.44
N LYS A 59 12.59 -9.33 4.10
CA LYS A 59 11.24 -9.25 4.67
C LYS A 59 11.13 -8.16 5.74
N TRP A 60 12.13 -8.01 6.57
CA TRP A 60 12.19 -6.95 7.57
C TRP A 60 12.24 -5.56 6.93
N THR A 61 13.09 -5.38 5.92
CA THR A 61 13.24 -4.13 5.18
C THR A 61 11.93 -3.73 4.48
N SER A 62 11.29 -4.65 3.77
CA SER A 62 10.02 -4.37 3.06
C SER A 62 8.89 -3.94 3.98
N LYS A 63 8.93 -4.32 5.26
CA LYS A 63 7.88 -3.99 6.24
C LYS A 63 8.29 -2.84 7.16
N ILE A 64 9.39 -2.99 7.88
CA ILE A 64 9.73 -2.06 8.97
C ILE A 64 10.37 -0.78 8.44
N ILE A 65 11.29 -0.87 7.46
CA ILE A 65 11.88 0.33 6.84
C ILE A 65 10.79 1.15 6.14
N LEU A 66 9.83 0.51 5.44
CA LEU A 66 8.70 1.22 4.85
C LEU A 66 7.83 1.92 5.90
N GLN A 67 7.48 1.23 6.98
CA GLN A 67 6.69 1.83 8.06
C GLN A 67 7.44 3.02 8.69
N THR A 68 8.74 2.87 8.89
CA THR A 68 9.60 3.96 9.39
C THR A 68 9.62 5.13 8.40
N ALA A 69 9.73 4.87 7.11
CA ALA A 69 9.68 5.92 6.09
C ALA A 69 8.36 6.72 6.16
N VAL A 70 7.22 6.02 6.29
CA VAL A 70 5.90 6.66 6.43
C VAL A 70 5.82 7.50 7.72
N VAL A 71 6.36 7.01 8.84
CA VAL A 71 6.42 7.79 10.09
C VAL A 71 7.26 9.05 9.92
N LEU A 72 8.44 8.93 9.30
CA LEU A 72 9.32 10.08 9.02
C LEU A 72 8.64 11.12 8.11
N LEU A 73 7.80 10.68 7.16
CA LEU A 73 7.03 11.58 6.31
C LEU A 73 6.08 12.47 7.13
N GLY A 74 5.54 11.96 8.25
CA GLY A 74 4.69 12.72 9.16
C GLY A 74 5.34 13.98 9.73
N PHE A 75 6.67 13.98 9.91
CA PHE A 75 7.44 15.17 10.33
C PHE A 75 7.47 16.30 9.28
N GLY A 76 6.92 16.11 8.13
CA GLY A 76 6.81 17.16 7.11
C GLY A 76 5.38 17.66 6.90
N MET A 77 4.41 17.18 7.69
CA MET A 77 2.99 17.40 7.45
C MET A 77 2.31 18.18 8.57
N ASN A 78 1.43 19.10 8.17
CA ASN A 78 0.55 19.80 9.10
C ASN A 78 -0.74 18.99 9.32
N LEU A 79 -1.18 18.87 10.58
CA LEU A 79 -2.37 18.12 10.96
C LEU A 79 -3.65 18.65 10.27
N GLY A 80 -3.74 19.96 10.05
CA GLY A 80 -4.86 20.57 9.31
C GLY A 80 -4.94 20.08 7.87
N VAL A 81 -3.80 19.91 7.20
CA VAL A 81 -3.73 19.33 5.85
C VAL A 81 -4.19 17.87 5.87
N ILE A 82 -3.73 17.08 6.85
CA ILE A 82 -4.15 15.68 7.00
C ILE A 82 -5.67 15.59 7.17
N MET A 83 -6.26 16.43 8.03
CA MET A 83 -7.70 16.45 8.27
C MET A 83 -8.50 16.87 7.03
N LYS A 84 -8.03 17.88 6.29
CA LYS A 84 -8.66 18.35 5.05
C LYS A 84 -8.64 17.25 3.98
N THR A 85 -7.47 16.71 3.68
CA THR A 85 -7.28 15.63 2.68
C THR A 85 -8.07 14.38 3.07
N GLY A 86 -8.05 14.00 4.36
CA GLY A 86 -8.82 12.87 4.86
C GLY A 86 -10.32 13.03 4.63
N LYS A 87 -10.90 14.18 5.00
CA LYS A 87 -12.32 14.47 4.77
C LYS A 87 -12.70 14.48 3.29
N GLN A 88 -11.87 15.09 2.44
CA GLN A 88 -12.09 15.17 1.00
C GLN A 88 -12.08 13.80 0.33
N SER A 89 -11.24 12.88 0.81
CA SER A 89 -11.11 11.53 0.26
C SER A 89 -12.19 10.55 0.71
N LEU A 90 -12.89 10.81 1.83
CA LEU A 90 -13.86 9.87 2.42
C LEU A 90 -14.95 9.39 1.45
N PRO A 91 -15.63 10.23 0.65
CA PRO A 91 -16.65 9.76 -0.28
C PRO A 91 -16.08 8.78 -1.31
N ILE A 92 -14.88 9.07 -1.85
CA ILE A 92 -14.20 8.23 -2.84
C ILE A 92 -13.78 6.91 -2.19
N ILE A 93 -13.24 6.96 -0.95
CA ILE A 93 -12.86 5.79 -0.18
C ILE A 93 -14.05 4.86 0.05
N ILE A 94 -15.19 5.39 0.46
CA ILE A 94 -16.41 4.61 0.69
C ILE A 94 -16.86 3.95 -0.62
N CYS A 95 -16.91 4.69 -1.72
CA CYS A 95 -17.29 4.15 -3.03
C CYS A 95 -16.32 3.07 -3.51
N THR A 96 -15.02 3.28 -3.42
CA THR A 96 -14.00 2.31 -3.86
C THR A 96 -13.99 1.04 -3.01
N ILE A 97 -14.17 1.15 -1.69
CA ILE A 97 -14.32 0.00 -0.78
C ILE A 97 -15.56 -0.80 -1.16
N SER A 98 -16.71 -0.13 -1.28
CA SER A 98 -17.98 -0.78 -1.64
C SER A 98 -17.89 -1.48 -2.99
N THR A 99 -17.30 -0.83 -3.99
CA THR A 99 -17.08 -1.40 -5.32
C THR A 99 -16.29 -2.69 -5.27
N SER A 100 -15.16 -2.69 -4.57
CA SER A 100 -14.32 -3.90 -4.45
C SER A 100 -15.07 -5.05 -3.79
N LEU A 101 -15.74 -4.78 -2.68
CA LEU A 101 -16.50 -5.82 -1.95
C LEU A 101 -17.66 -6.36 -2.77
N ILE A 102 -18.40 -5.49 -3.49
CA ILE A 102 -19.51 -5.88 -4.37
C ILE A 102 -18.98 -6.73 -5.53
N ILE A 103 -17.92 -6.30 -6.21
CA ILE A 103 -17.31 -7.05 -7.31
C ILE A 103 -16.84 -8.42 -6.81
N ALA A 104 -16.15 -8.49 -5.69
CA ALA A 104 -15.70 -9.76 -5.12
C ALA A 104 -16.87 -10.69 -4.78
N TRP A 105 -17.95 -10.15 -4.20
CA TRP A 105 -19.14 -10.92 -3.85
C TRP A 105 -19.90 -11.42 -5.09
N LEU A 106 -20.06 -10.61 -6.14
CA LEU A 106 -20.72 -10.99 -7.38
C LEU A 106 -19.89 -12.02 -8.16
N LEU A 107 -18.63 -11.70 -8.43
CA LEU A 107 -17.79 -12.51 -9.29
C LEU A 107 -17.44 -13.87 -8.69
N ARG A 108 -17.34 -14.00 -7.35
CA ARG A 108 -17.06 -15.31 -6.74
C ARG A 108 -18.07 -16.38 -7.18
N ARG A 109 -19.33 -16.00 -7.36
CA ARG A 109 -20.40 -16.91 -7.81
C ARG A 109 -20.30 -17.24 -9.30
N ILE A 110 -19.94 -16.25 -10.12
CA ILE A 110 -19.87 -16.38 -11.58
C ILE A 110 -18.68 -17.25 -11.99
N ILE A 111 -17.50 -16.99 -11.39
CA ILE A 111 -16.26 -17.69 -11.77
C ILE A 111 -15.89 -18.84 -10.84
N ASN A 112 -16.74 -19.14 -9.84
CA ASN A 112 -16.55 -20.21 -8.85
C ASN A 112 -15.18 -20.12 -8.15
N VAL A 113 -14.92 -18.99 -7.46
CA VAL A 113 -13.78 -18.82 -6.55
C VAL A 113 -14.21 -19.23 -5.14
N PRO A 114 -13.36 -19.94 -4.36
CA PRO A 114 -13.64 -20.26 -2.96
C PRO A 114 -14.04 -19.01 -2.17
N SER A 115 -15.00 -19.16 -1.24
CA SER A 115 -15.58 -18.03 -0.51
C SER A 115 -14.53 -17.21 0.23
N ASN A 116 -13.65 -17.88 0.97
CA ASN A 116 -12.61 -17.21 1.76
C ASN A 116 -11.60 -16.49 0.87
N THR A 117 -11.12 -17.13 -0.20
CA THR A 117 -10.23 -16.48 -1.19
C THR A 117 -10.89 -15.22 -1.77
N ALA A 118 -12.18 -15.29 -2.11
CA ALA A 118 -12.89 -14.13 -2.68
C ALA A 118 -13.06 -13.00 -1.64
N ILE A 119 -13.39 -13.32 -0.39
CA ILE A 119 -13.46 -12.34 0.70
C ILE A 119 -12.10 -11.70 0.92
N LEU A 120 -11.02 -12.49 0.99
CA LEU A 120 -9.67 -11.99 1.20
C LEU A 120 -9.18 -11.10 0.05
N VAL A 121 -9.46 -11.46 -1.21
CA VAL A 121 -9.13 -10.62 -2.38
C VAL A 121 -9.96 -9.34 -2.36
N GLY A 122 -11.26 -9.41 -2.07
CA GLY A 122 -12.14 -8.25 -1.97
C GLY A 122 -11.72 -7.28 -0.88
N VAL A 123 -11.45 -7.78 0.33
CA VAL A 123 -10.99 -6.97 1.48
C VAL A 123 -9.58 -6.44 1.24
N GLY A 124 -8.67 -7.25 0.72
CA GLY A 124 -7.32 -6.82 0.35
C GLY A 124 -7.33 -5.70 -0.68
N SER A 125 -8.13 -5.82 -1.74
CA SER A 125 -8.30 -4.77 -2.76
C SER A 125 -8.99 -3.53 -2.19
N SER A 126 -9.92 -3.69 -1.25
CA SER A 126 -10.73 -2.58 -0.73
C SER A 126 -10.00 -1.69 0.28
N ILE A 127 -8.99 -2.17 1.01
CA ILE A 127 -8.39 -1.45 2.13
C ILE A 127 -6.90 -1.17 1.90
N CYS A 128 -6.03 -2.10 2.34
CA CYS A 128 -4.58 -1.90 2.37
C CYS A 128 -3.78 -3.15 1.96
N GLY A 129 -4.35 -3.99 1.12
CA GLY A 129 -3.65 -5.16 0.59
C GLY A 129 -3.41 -6.25 1.64
N GLY A 130 -2.16 -6.68 1.76
CA GLY A 130 -1.77 -7.80 2.61
C GLY A 130 -2.09 -7.63 4.09
N SER A 131 -2.07 -6.39 4.63
CA SER A 131 -2.42 -6.14 6.04
C SER A 131 -3.90 -6.41 6.32
N ALA A 132 -4.77 -6.04 5.38
CA ALA A 132 -6.21 -6.30 5.49
C ALA A 132 -6.50 -7.81 5.37
N ILE A 133 -5.80 -8.52 4.48
CA ILE A 133 -5.87 -9.99 4.37
C ILE A 133 -5.45 -10.65 5.68
N ALA A 134 -4.28 -10.27 6.22
CA ALA A 134 -3.75 -10.84 7.46
C ALA A 134 -4.66 -10.60 8.68
N ALA A 135 -5.37 -9.47 8.73
CA ALA A 135 -6.32 -9.19 9.80
C ALA A 135 -7.65 -9.94 9.61
N THR A 136 -8.06 -10.18 8.35
CA THR A 136 -9.33 -10.82 8.03
C THR A 136 -9.25 -12.34 8.07
N ALA A 137 -8.12 -12.93 7.65
CA ALA A 137 -7.94 -14.38 7.57
C ALA A 137 -8.33 -15.14 8.85
N PRO A 138 -7.86 -14.76 10.05
CA PRO A 138 -8.26 -15.43 11.28
C PRO A 138 -9.71 -15.18 11.70
N VAL A 139 -10.36 -14.17 11.13
CA VAL A 139 -11.77 -13.84 11.42
C VAL A 139 -12.72 -14.75 10.65
N ILE A 140 -12.32 -15.21 9.48
CA ILE A 140 -13.12 -16.09 8.59
C ILE A 140 -12.58 -17.51 8.53
N ASP A 141 -11.63 -17.85 9.41
CA ASP A 141 -10.95 -19.16 9.48
C ASP A 141 -10.38 -19.62 8.12
N ALA A 142 -9.77 -18.66 7.37
CA ALA A 142 -9.16 -18.93 6.08
C ALA A 142 -7.87 -19.74 6.26
N ASP A 143 -7.64 -20.70 5.36
CA ASP A 143 -6.42 -21.50 5.37
C ASP A 143 -5.21 -20.75 4.76
N ASP A 144 -4.00 -21.27 5.04
CA ASP A 144 -2.74 -20.65 4.58
C ASP A 144 -2.65 -20.56 3.04
N THR A 145 -3.29 -21.48 2.31
CA THR A 145 -3.29 -21.50 0.84
C THR A 145 -4.15 -20.39 0.29
N GLU A 146 -5.35 -20.20 0.85
CA GLU A 146 -6.28 -19.11 0.50
C GLU A 146 -5.64 -17.74 0.78
N VAL A 147 -5.00 -17.61 1.94
CA VAL A 147 -4.24 -16.40 2.33
C VAL A 147 -3.11 -16.12 1.36
N ALA A 148 -2.29 -17.13 1.03
CA ALA A 148 -1.17 -16.98 0.11
C ALA A 148 -1.61 -16.60 -1.30
N GLN A 149 -2.71 -17.20 -1.80
CA GLN A 149 -3.29 -16.86 -3.09
C GLN A 149 -3.78 -15.41 -3.13
N ALA A 150 -4.56 -14.99 -2.13
CA ALA A 150 -5.08 -13.63 -2.04
C ALA A 150 -3.96 -12.59 -1.97
N ILE A 151 -2.95 -12.82 -1.11
CA ILE A 151 -1.78 -11.95 -1.00
C ILE A 151 -1.05 -11.84 -2.35
N SER A 152 -0.82 -12.97 -3.03
CA SER A 152 -0.12 -13.01 -4.31
C SER A 152 -0.83 -12.18 -5.38
N VAL A 153 -2.17 -12.32 -5.49
CA VAL A 153 -3.00 -11.56 -6.44
C VAL A 153 -2.91 -10.07 -6.17
N ILE A 154 -3.07 -9.66 -4.91
CA ILE A 154 -3.03 -8.25 -4.53
C ILE A 154 -1.65 -7.64 -4.81
N PHE A 155 -0.57 -8.33 -4.45
CA PHE A 155 0.78 -7.86 -4.72
C PHE A 155 1.06 -7.71 -6.22
N PHE A 156 0.58 -8.64 -7.05
CA PHE A 156 0.74 -8.57 -8.50
C PHE A 156 0.17 -7.26 -9.06
N PHE A 157 -1.09 -6.93 -8.76
CA PHE A 157 -1.72 -5.71 -9.25
C PHE A 157 -1.14 -4.44 -8.63
N ASN A 158 -0.67 -4.51 -7.39
CA ASN A 158 -0.02 -3.38 -6.73
C ASN A 158 1.31 -3.00 -7.40
N VAL A 159 2.12 -3.99 -7.79
CA VAL A 159 3.37 -3.74 -8.54
C VAL A 159 3.07 -3.13 -9.90
N ILE A 160 2.07 -3.66 -10.61
CA ILE A 160 1.62 -3.09 -11.88
C ILE A 160 1.17 -1.64 -11.69
N ALA A 161 0.34 -1.36 -10.67
CA ALA A 161 -0.13 -0.02 -10.37
C ALA A 161 1.01 0.95 -10.05
N ALA A 162 2.01 0.53 -9.27
CA ALA A 162 3.15 1.37 -8.90
C ALA A 162 3.92 1.88 -10.14
N VAL A 163 4.00 1.04 -11.19
CA VAL A 163 4.71 1.36 -12.44
C VAL A 163 3.81 2.08 -13.44
N LEU A 164 2.58 1.59 -13.63
CA LEU A 164 1.70 2.10 -14.70
C LEU A 164 0.93 3.37 -14.32
N PHE A 165 0.57 3.57 -13.06
CA PHE A 165 -0.31 4.69 -12.69
C PHE A 165 0.31 6.07 -12.87
N PRO A 166 1.61 6.31 -12.64
CA PRO A 166 2.22 7.59 -12.98
C PRO A 166 2.12 7.90 -14.48
N VAL A 167 2.33 6.90 -15.34
CA VAL A 167 2.18 7.05 -16.79
C VAL A 167 0.71 7.25 -17.17
N LEU A 168 -0.19 6.44 -16.60
CA LEU A 168 -1.63 6.56 -16.82
C LEU A 168 -2.15 7.94 -16.39
N GLY A 169 -1.70 8.45 -15.25
CA GLY A 169 -2.06 9.78 -14.75
C GLY A 169 -1.68 10.90 -15.74
N HIS A 170 -0.48 10.81 -16.31
CA HIS A 170 -0.05 11.75 -17.35
C HIS A 170 -0.93 11.67 -18.61
N VAL A 171 -1.21 10.44 -19.09
CA VAL A 171 -2.06 10.22 -20.28
C VAL A 171 -3.49 10.71 -20.06
N LEU A 172 -4.02 10.55 -18.84
CA LEU A 172 -5.37 11.02 -18.47
C LEU A 172 -5.44 12.55 -18.23
N GLY A 173 -4.31 13.25 -18.25
CA GLY A 173 -4.27 14.70 -18.10
C GLY A 173 -4.43 15.19 -16.67
N PHE A 174 -3.94 14.45 -15.67
CA PHE A 174 -3.86 14.97 -14.30
C PHE A 174 -2.96 16.22 -14.24
N ASP A 175 -3.33 17.15 -13.34
CA ASP A 175 -2.55 18.37 -13.13
C ASP A 175 -1.10 18.02 -12.73
N THR A 176 -0.16 18.51 -13.54
CA THR A 176 1.28 18.31 -13.35
C THR A 176 1.93 19.40 -12.52
N THR A 177 1.19 20.46 -12.18
CA THR A 177 1.65 21.58 -11.34
C THR A 177 1.30 21.40 -9.87
N SER A 178 0.38 20.45 -9.55
CA SER A 178 -0.03 20.09 -8.21
C SER A 178 -0.07 18.57 -8.04
N GLY A 179 0.38 18.10 -6.89
CA GLY A 179 0.32 16.68 -6.53
C GLY A 179 -1.03 16.24 -5.95
N SER A 180 -2.00 17.13 -5.84
CA SER A 180 -3.25 16.88 -5.11
C SER A 180 -4.13 15.84 -5.81
N SER A 181 -4.42 16.02 -7.09
CA SER A 181 -5.33 15.14 -7.85
C SER A 181 -4.75 13.75 -8.03
N PHE A 182 -3.50 13.63 -8.50
CA PHE A 182 -2.86 12.34 -8.65
C PHE A 182 -2.62 11.65 -7.30
N GLY A 183 -2.29 12.40 -6.24
CA GLY A 183 -2.16 11.87 -4.89
C GLY A 183 -3.44 11.26 -4.36
N LEU A 184 -4.58 11.91 -4.60
CA LEU A 184 -5.91 11.40 -4.25
C LEU A 184 -6.23 10.11 -5.04
N PHE A 185 -5.95 10.10 -6.34
CA PHE A 185 -6.12 8.92 -7.20
C PHE A 185 -5.24 7.75 -6.72
N ALA A 186 -3.95 7.97 -6.55
CA ALA A 186 -3.02 6.93 -6.10
C ALA A 186 -3.43 6.35 -4.73
N GLY A 187 -3.81 7.21 -3.77
CA GLY A 187 -4.24 6.79 -2.43
C GLY A 187 -5.54 5.98 -2.42
N THR A 188 -6.47 6.25 -3.37
CA THR A 188 -7.77 5.59 -3.45
C THR A 188 -7.80 4.39 -4.40
N ALA A 189 -7.00 4.38 -5.46
CA ALA A 189 -7.01 3.33 -6.49
C ALA A 189 -5.95 2.23 -6.27
N ILE A 190 -4.81 2.53 -5.67
CA ILE A 190 -3.78 1.54 -5.36
C ILE A 190 -4.07 0.91 -3.99
N ASN A 191 -3.94 -0.42 -3.88
CA ASN A 191 -4.39 -1.13 -2.69
C ASN A 191 -3.35 -1.15 -1.56
N ASP A 192 -2.07 -1.23 -1.86
CA ASP A 192 -1.00 -1.33 -0.85
C ASP A 192 -0.28 0.00 -0.64
N THR A 193 0.10 0.29 0.62
CA THR A 193 0.79 1.53 0.99
C THR A 193 2.14 1.67 0.29
N SER A 194 2.87 0.56 0.10
CA SER A 194 4.16 0.58 -0.57
C SER A 194 4.06 1.03 -2.02
N SER A 195 3.09 0.50 -2.74
CA SER A 195 2.84 0.84 -4.14
C SER A 195 2.27 2.25 -4.31
N VAL A 196 1.45 2.71 -3.35
CA VAL A 196 1.01 4.12 -3.28
C VAL A 196 2.20 5.05 -3.14
N THR A 197 3.12 4.76 -2.20
CA THR A 197 4.31 5.60 -1.99
C THR A 197 5.23 5.58 -3.20
N ALA A 198 5.38 4.44 -3.87
CA ALA A 198 6.17 4.32 -5.10
C ALA A 198 5.60 5.17 -6.23
N ALA A 199 4.29 5.02 -6.53
CA ALA A 199 3.62 5.76 -7.59
C ALA A 199 3.64 7.27 -7.33
N ALA A 200 3.30 7.69 -6.10
CA ALA A 200 3.26 9.09 -5.72
C ALA A 200 4.64 9.75 -5.72
N SER A 201 5.67 9.06 -5.19
CA SER A 201 7.05 9.55 -5.22
C SER A 201 7.60 9.63 -6.64
N THR A 202 7.18 8.73 -7.54
CA THR A 202 7.52 8.78 -8.96
C THR A 202 6.87 10.00 -9.62
N TRP A 203 5.59 10.27 -9.35
CA TRP A 203 4.90 11.46 -9.85
C TRP A 203 5.57 12.76 -9.38
N ASP A 204 5.91 12.85 -8.07
CA ASP A 204 6.67 13.99 -7.52
C ASP A 204 8.02 14.17 -8.23
N SER A 205 8.70 13.07 -8.57
CA SER A 205 9.99 13.12 -9.29
C SER A 205 9.82 13.56 -10.75
N MET A 206 8.76 13.10 -11.43
CA MET A 206 8.46 13.43 -12.83
C MET A 206 8.23 14.94 -13.01
N TRP A 207 7.54 15.56 -12.05
CA TRP A 207 7.05 16.94 -12.17
C TRP A 207 7.68 17.93 -11.18
N ASN A 208 8.70 17.50 -10.44
CA ASN A 208 9.41 18.32 -9.44
C ASN A 208 8.51 18.90 -8.34
N LEU A 209 7.50 18.14 -7.89
CA LEU A 209 6.53 18.57 -6.87
C LEU A 209 7.02 18.39 -5.43
N GLY A 210 8.28 18.06 -5.25
CA GLY A 210 8.88 17.83 -3.93
C GLY A 210 8.35 16.57 -3.25
N ASN A 211 7.37 16.70 -2.37
CA ASN A 211 6.67 15.59 -1.68
C ASN A 211 5.16 15.81 -1.66
N GLU A 212 4.62 16.69 -2.47
CA GLU A 212 3.21 17.06 -2.38
C GLU A 212 2.31 15.87 -2.69
N THR A 213 2.57 15.17 -3.80
CA THR A 213 1.82 13.98 -4.20
C THR A 213 1.95 12.87 -3.17
N LEU A 214 3.18 12.63 -2.70
CA LEU A 214 3.46 11.60 -1.71
C LEU A 214 2.71 11.85 -0.40
N ASN A 215 2.71 13.08 0.10
CA ASN A 215 1.99 13.49 1.31
C ASN A 215 0.48 13.27 1.18
N ASN A 216 -0.10 13.72 0.07
CA ASN A 216 -1.53 13.57 -0.20
C ASN A 216 -1.91 12.08 -0.34
N ALA A 217 -1.19 11.32 -1.15
CA ALA A 217 -1.46 9.91 -1.39
C ALA A 217 -1.36 9.06 -0.12
N VAL A 218 -0.33 9.29 0.70
CA VAL A 218 -0.14 8.57 1.98
C VAL A 218 -1.25 8.94 2.95
N THR A 219 -1.63 10.22 3.07
CA THR A 219 -2.73 10.65 3.95
C THR A 219 -4.05 9.97 3.56
N VAL A 220 -4.39 9.97 2.29
CA VAL A 220 -5.59 9.29 1.75
C VAL A 220 -5.52 7.80 2.05
N LYS A 221 -4.38 7.18 1.82
CA LYS A 221 -4.18 5.75 2.06
C LYS A 221 -4.28 5.38 3.52
N LEU A 222 -3.70 6.16 4.43
CA LEU A 222 -3.80 5.91 5.86
C LEU A 222 -5.25 6.07 6.35
N THR A 223 -5.98 7.07 5.85
CA THR A 223 -7.42 7.24 6.13
C THR A 223 -8.21 6.01 5.68
N ARG A 224 -7.96 5.49 4.46
CA ARG A 224 -8.59 4.27 3.95
C ARG A 224 -8.25 3.04 4.81
N THR A 225 -7.02 2.96 5.33
CA THR A 225 -6.56 1.83 6.14
C THR A 225 -7.35 1.70 7.45
N LEU A 226 -7.87 2.79 8.00
CA LEU A 226 -8.72 2.76 9.20
C LEU A 226 -10.02 1.97 8.98
N ALA A 227 -10.48 1.80 7.75
CA ALA A 227 -11.65 0.99 7.41
C ALA A 227 -11.48 -0.51 7.73
N ILE A 228 -10.25 -0.97 8.02
CA ILE A 228 -9.98 -2.35 8.46
C ILE A 228 -10.78 -2.69 9.72
N ILE A 229 -10.93 -1.73 10.63
CA ILE A 229 -11.61 -1.93 11.92
C ILE A 229 -13.09 -2.25 11.72
N PRO A 230 -13.91 -1.37 11.09
CA PRO A 230 -15.33 -1.66 10.90
C PRO A 230 -15.57 -2.87 9.98
N ILE A 231 -14.74 -3.08 8.95
CA ILE A 231 -14.93 -4.20 8.01
C ILE A 231 -14.65 -5.55 8.69
N THR A 232 -13.55 -5.67 9.42
CA THR A 232 -13.23 -6.91 10.15
C THR A 232 -14.22 -7.17 11.29
N LEU A 233 -14.74 -6.13 11.93
CA LEU A 233 -15.80 -6.26 12.93
C LEU A 233 -17.09 -6.82 12.31
N VAL A 234 -17.55 -6.25 11.19
CA VAL A 234 -18.74 -6.73 10.48
C VAL A 234 -18.56 -8.19 10.01
N LEU A 235 -17.41 -8.52 9.45
CA LEU A 235 -17.11 -9.90 9.03
C LEU A 235 -17.10 -10.87 10.22
N SER A 236 -16.53 -10.46 11.37
CA SER A 236 -16.54 -11.25 12.59
C SER A 236 -17.96 -11.52 13.09
N LEU A 237 -18.84 -10.51 13.05
CA LEU A 237 -20.24 -10.66 13.45
C LEU A 237 -21.01 -11.59 12.49
N ILE A 238 -20.80 -11.46 11.19
CA ILE A 238 -21.40 -12.35 10.17
C ILE A 238 -20.92 -13.79 10.39
N HIS A 239 -19.62 -14.00 10.58
CA HIS A 239 -19.04 -15.32 10.78
C HIS A 239 -19.53 -15.95 12.10
N ALA A 240 -19.55 -15.19 13.18
CA ALA A 240 -20.05 -15.65 14.48
C ALA A 240 -21.54 -16.10 14.39
N LYS A 241 -22.37 -15.35 13.66
CA LYS A 241 -23.77 -15.71 13.42
C LYS A 241 -23.90 -17.01 12.63
N SER A 242 -23.06 -17.19 11.59
CA SER A 242 -23.01 -18.41 10.79
C SER A 242 -22.54 -19.62 11.61
N ALA A 243 -21.47 -19.44 12.39
CA ALA A 243 -20.91 -20.48 13.26
C ALA A 243 -21.91 -20.91 14.35
N SER A 244 -22.65 -19.99 14.96
CA SER A 244 -23.67 -20.31 15.97
C SER A 244 -24.83 -21.14 15.40
N VAL A 245 -25.15 -20.99 14.13
CA VAL A 245 -26.16 -21.82 13.44
C VAL A 245 -25.62 -23.22 13.18
N ASN A 246 -24.31 -23.35 12.93
CA ASN A 246 -23.65 -24.64 12.60
C ASN A 246 -23.04 -25.33 13.84
N GLY A 247 -23.10 -24.75 15.05
CA GLY A 247 -22.55 -25.34 16.27
C GLY A 247 -21.03 -25.23 16.39
N GLU A 248 -20.37 -24.39 15.59
CA GLU A 248 -18.91 -24.18 15.58
C GLU A 248 -18.51 -22.96 16.42
N LYS A 249 -17.23 -22.92 16.88
CA LYS A 249 -16.68 -21.78 17.62
C LYS A 249 -16.27 -20.66 16.65
N ALA A 250 -16.73 -19.44 16.89
CA ALA A 250 -16.33 -18.26 16.11
C ALA A 250 -14.85 -17.91 16.36
N GLY A 251 -14.15 -17.44 15.30
CA GLY A 251 -12.78 -16.98 15.37
C GLY A 251 -12.58 -15.75 16.29
N ASN A 252 -11.41 -15.61 16.90
CA ASN A 252 -11.08 -14.53 17.85
C ASN A 252 -10.70 -13.23 17.14
N PHE A 253 -11.56 -12.20 17.21
CA PHE A 253 -11.24 -10.85 16.76
C PHE A 253 -10.42 -10.08 17.80
N SER A 254 -9.29 -9.50 17.38
CA SER A 254 -8.45 -8.65 18.24
C SER A 254 -8.16 -7.30 17.56
N ILE A 255 -8.75 -6.23 18.10
CA ILE A 255 -8.53 -4.84 17.65
C ILE A 255 -7.04 -4.47 17.68
N LYS A 256 -6.29 -4.93 18.69
CA LYS A 256 -4.84 -4.69 18.79
C LYS A 256 -4.03 -5.25 17.63
N ARG A 257 -4.45 -6.38 17.04
CA ARG A 257 -3.77 -6.99 15.89
C ARG A 257 -4.19 -6.33 14.57
N ALA A 258 -5.41 -5.77 14.52
CA ALA A 258 -5.93 -5.12 13.33
C ALA A 258 -5.41 -3.69 13.14
N PHE A 259 -5.05 -2.98 14.22
CA PHE A 259 -4.62 -1.57 14.16
C PHE A 259 -3.13 -1.44 13.83
N PRO A 260 -2.77 -0.81 12.69
CA PRO A 260 -1.37 -0.61 12.31
C PRO A 260 -0.73 0.53 13.12
N MET A 261 0.12 0.20 14.10
CA MET A 261 0.72 1.16 15.04
C MET A 261 1.51 2.29 14.36
N PHE A 262 2.08 2.06 13.16
CA PHE A 262 2.81 3.10 12.43
C PHE A 262 1.93 4.29 12.02
N ILE A 263 0.59 4.10 11.89
CA ILE A 263 -0.35 5.20 11.65
C ILE A 263 -0.40 6.14 12.87
N LEU A 264 -0.42 5.57 14.08
CA LEU A 264 -0.37 6.37 15.31
C LEU A 264 0.93 7.18 15.38
N TYR A 265 2.07 6.56 15.08
CA TYR A 265 3.36 7.25 15.06
C TYR A 265 3.43 8.33 13.98
N PHE A 266 2.84 8.10 12.80
CA PHE A 266 2.71 9.12 11.76
C PHE A 266 1.89 10.33 12.25
N ILE A 267 0.75 10.11 12.91
CA ILE A 267 -0.07 11.18 13.47
C ILE A 267 0.69 11.95 14.56
N ILE A 268 1.40 11.24 15.45
CA ILE A 268 2.25 11.87 16.49
C ILE A 268 3.31 12.75 15.84
N ALA A 269 4.00 12.27 14.81
CA ALA A 269 4.99 13.05 14.07
C ALA A 269 4.38 14.32 13.45
N ALA A 270 3.18 14.21 12.88
CA ALA A 270 2.44 15.36 12.32
C ALA A 270 1.98 16.36 13.41
N ILE A 271 1.59 15.88 14.58
CA ILE A 271 1.28 16.74 15.75
C ILE A 271 2.54 17.51 16.18
N ILE A 272 3.68 16.83 16.31
CA ILE A 272 4.96 17.46 16.67
C ILE A 272 5.29 18.56 15.65
N THR A 273 5.22 18.27 14.36
CA THR A 273 5.47 19.27 13.30
C THR A 273 4.51 20.45 13.42
N THR A 274 3.22 20.19 13.60
CA THR A 274 2.21 21.25 13.74
C THR A 274 2.48 22.13 14.95
N ALA A 275 2.82 21.54 16.09
CA ALA A 275 3.21 22.27 17.30
C ALA A 275 4.48 23.11 17.09
N CYS A 276 5.52 22.57 16.47
CA CYS A 276 6.74 23.30 16.15
C CYS A 276 6.45 24.50 15.23
N MET A 277 5.63 24.29 14.18
CA MET A 277 5.24 25.37 13.29
C MET A 277 4.42 26.47 13.99
N SER A 278 3.53 26.10 14.92
CA SER A 278 2.78 27.07 15.73
C SER A 278 3.67 27.90 16.68
N MET A 279 4.84 27.38 17.04
CA MET A 279 5.86 28.09 17.82
C MET A 279 6.83 28.92 16.94
N GLY A 280 6.57 29.02 15.63
CA GLY A 280 7.41 29.80 14.70
C GLY A 280 8.64 29.06 14.17
N ILE A 281 8.77 27.75 14.42
CA ILE A 281 9.86 26.93 13.88
C ILE A 281 9.54 26.59 12.44
N SER A 282 10.48 26.88 11.49
CA SER A 282 10.30 26.54 10.07
C SER A 282 10.19 25.02 9.86
N ALA A 283 9.31 24.62 8.94
CA ALA A 283 9.19 23.22 8.51
C ALA A 283 10.48 22.65 7.87
N ASP A 284 11.42 23.52 7.48
CA ASP A 284 12.70 23.13 6.88
C ASP A 284 13.62 22.37 7.86
N VAL A 285 13.42 22.54 9.16
CA VAL A 285 14.12 21.77 10.20
C VAL A 285 13.90 20.26 10.01
N PHE A 286 12.75 19.86 9.44
CA PHE A 286 12.41 18.47 9.16
C PHE A 286 12.85 17.98 7.76
N ALA A 287 13.48 18.83 6.93
CA ALA A 287 13.93 18.45 5.59
C ALA A 287 14.84 17.20 5.56
N PRO A 288 15.82 17.03 6.47
CA PRO A 288 16.64 15.82 6.50
C PRO A 288 15.83 14.54 6.75
N LEU A 289 14.77 14.61 7.58
CA LEU A 289 13.90 13.47 7.85
C LEU A 289 13.06 13.10 6.63
N LYS A 290 12.62 14.10 5.85
CA LYS A 290 11.89 13.88 4.58
C LYS A 290 12.80 13.20 3.54
N GLU A 291 14.05 13.65 3.39
CA GLU A 291 14.99 13.02 2.45
C GLU A 291 15.34 11.58 2.89
N LEU A 292 15.52 11.35 4.18
CA LEU A 292 15.71 10.01 4.73
C LEU A 292 14.49 9.12 4.46
N SER A 293 13.27 9.67 4.60
CA SER A 293 12.03 8.96 4.25
C SER A 293 12.02 8.51 2.79
N LYS A 294 12.37 9.40 1.84
CA LYS A 294 12.46 9.07 0.40
C LYS A 294 13.45 7.93 0.15
N PHE A 295 14.63 7.99 0.75
CA PHE A 295 15.62 6.94 0.59
C PHE A 295 15.14 5.60 1.18
N PHE A 296 14.48 5.63 2.33
CA PHE A 296 13.88 4.43 2.93
C PHE A 296 12.74 3.84 2.09
N ILE A 297 11.96 4.68 1.39
CA ILE A 297 10.97 4.21 0.42
C ILE A 297 11.68 3.43 -0.70
N ILE A 298 12.74 3.97 -1.29
CA ILE A 298 13.49 3.31 -2.36
C ILE A 298 14.07 1.97 -1.86
N MET A 299 14.64 1.95 -0.66
CA MET A 299 15.17 0.74 -0.04
C MET A 299 14.08 -0.31 0.23
N ALA A 300 12.90 0.11 0.68
CA ALA A 300 11.74 -0.77 0.86
C ALA A 300 11.23 -1.30 -0.49
N MET A 301 11.24 -0.49 -1.56
CA MET A 301 10.86 -0.93 -2.91
C MET A 301 11.82 -1.99 -3.45
N ALA A 302 13.14 -1.85 -3.24
CA ALA A 302 14.11 -2.89 -3.56
C ALA A 302 13.77 -4.21 -2.86
N ALA A 303 13.45 -4.15 -1.57
CA ALA A 303 13.07 -5.33 -0.78
C ALA A 303 11.76 -5.97 -1.27
N ILE A 304 10.75 -5.16 -1.64
CA ILE A 304 9.49 -5.63 -2.19
C ILE A 304 9.73 -6.29 -3.55
N GLY A 305 10.53 -5.70 -4.42
CA GLY A 305 10.92 -6.30 -5.68
C GLY A 305 11.60 -7.66 -5.48
N LEU A 306 12.54 -7.75 -4.54
CA LEU A 306 13.19 -9.01 -4.17
C LEU A 306 12.22 -10.07 -3.62
N ASN A 307 11.14 -9.68 -2.96
CA ASN A 307 10.11 -10.59 -2.47
C ASN A 307 9.06 -10.97 -3.54
N SER A 308 9.03 -10.28 -4.69
CA SER A 308 8.01 -10.42 -5.72
C SER A 308 8.47 -11.37 -6.83
N ASN A 309 8.06 -12.63 -6.77
CA ASN A 309 8.31 -13.58 -7.85
C ASN A 309 7.12 -13.62 -8.82
N VAL A 310 7.22 -12.83 -9.91
CA VAL A 310 6.16 -12.68 -10.92
C VAL A 310 5.75 -14.02 -11.55
N VAL A 311 6.69 -14.93 -11.76
CA VAL A 311 6.39 -16.25 -12.35
C VAL A 311 5.51 -17.08 -11.42
N LYS A 312 5.80 -17.07 -10.11
CA LYS A 312 4.95 -17.73 -9.12
C LYS A 312 3.57 -17.07 -9.02
N LEU A 313 3.53 -15.73 -9.10
CA LEU A 313 2.28 -14.95 -9.04
C LEU A 313 1.35 -15.30 -10.21
N ILE A 314 1.87 -15.36 -11.43
CA ILE A 314 1.07 -15.73 -12.62
C ILE A 314 0.61 -17.20 -12.56
N LYS A 315 1.44 -18.10 -12.03
CA LYS A 315 1.13 -19.52 -11.90
C LYS A 315 0.13 -19.86 -10.77
N SER A 316 -0.13 -18.96 -9.83
CA SER A 316 -0.95 -19.22 -8.63
C SER A 316 -2.46 -19.40 -8.88
N GLY A 317 -2.93 -19.20 -10.11
CA GLY A 317 -4.29 -19.56 -10.52
C GLY A 317 -5.08 -18.45 -11.22
N GLY A 318 -5.69 -18.77 -12.37
CA GLY A 318 -6.37 -17.80 -13.23
C GLY A 318 -7.62 -17.16 -12.60
N LYS A 319 -8.43 -17.93 -11.84
CA LYS A 319 -9.69 -17.42 -11.26
C LYS A 319 -9.50 -16.35 -10.18
N PRO A 320 -8.66 -16.53 -9.14
CA PRO A 320 -8.35 -15.47 -8.18
C PRO A 320 -7.68 -14.25 -8.83
N LEU A 321 -6.84 -14.45 -9.85
CA LEU A 321 -6.20 -13.38 -10.60
C LEU A 321 -7.25 -12.55 -11.37
N LEU A 322 -8.21 -13.21 -12.04
CA LEU A 322 -9.31 -12.52 -12.73
C LEU A 322 -10.19 -11.73 -11.75
N LEU A 323 -10.46 -12.29 -10.58
CA LEU A 323 -11.19 -11.59 -9.51
C LEU A 323 -10.45 -10.33 -9.05
N GLY A 324 -9.15 -10.45 -8.78
CA GLY A 324 -8.30 -9.33 -8.38
C GLY A 324 -8.20 -8.26 -9.45
N ALA A 325 -8.05 -8.65 -10.73
CA ALA A 325 -8.07 -7.73 -11.88
C ALA A 325 -9.38 -6.94 -11.93
N SER A 326 -10.51 -7.63 -11.78
CA SER A 326 -11.83 -6.99 -11.82
C SER A 326 -12.02 -6.00 -10.67
N CYS A 327 -11.59 -6.36 -9.45
CA CYS A 327 -11.62 -5.44 -8.31
C CYS A 327 -10.72 -4.22 -8.57
N TRP A 328 -9.49 -4.44 -9.06
CA TRP A 328 -8.53 -3.38 -9.33
C TRP A 328 -9.00 -2.41 -10.42
N ILE A 329 -9.53 -2.93 -11.54
CA ILE A 329 -10.12 -2.12 -12.62
C ILE A 329 -11.34 -1.35 -12.09
N GLY A 330 -12.24 -2.03 -11.37
CA GLY A 330 -13.43 -1.40 -10.81
C GLY A 330 -13.13 -0.25 -9.85
N ILE A 331 -12.16 -0.45 -8.94
CA ILE A 331 -11.68 0.60 -8.03
C ILE A 331 -11.08 1.77 -8.81
N THR A 332 -10.27 1.49 -9.82
CA THR A 332 -9.62 2.51 -10.65
C THR A 332 -10.66 3.38 -11.35
N ILE A 333 -11.64 2.75 -12.02
CA ILE A 333 -12.73 3.45 -12.71
C ILE A 333 -13.54 4.29 -11.72
N VAL A 334 -13.96 3.71 -10.58
CA VAL A 334 -14.75 4.43 -9.58
C VAL A 334 -13.96 5.58 -8.95
N SER A 335 -12.67 5.40 -8.69
CA SER A 335 -11.82 6.48 -8.18
C SER A 335 -11.75 7.66 -9.15
N LEU A 336 -11.53 7.40 -10.44
CA LEU A 336 -11.49 8.42 -11.49
C LEU A 336 -12.86 9.11 -11.65
N THR A 337 -13.94 8.32 -11.75
CA THR A 337 -15.30 8.83 -11.91
C THR A 337 -15.70 9.73 -10.73
N MET A 338 -15.42 9.30 -9.50
CA MET A 338 -15.75 10.09 -8.31
C MET A 338 -14.95 11.38 -8.25
N GLN A 339 -13.66 11.38 -8.60
CA GLN A 339 -12.86 12.60 -8.66
C GLN A 339 -13.40 13.57 -9.72
N HIS A 340 -13.80 13.06 -10.87
CA HIS A 340 -14.39 13.87 -11.94
C HIS A 340 -15.73 14.50 -11.49
N ILE A 341 -16.64 13.70 -10.88
CA ILE A 341 -17.93 14.19 -10.35
C ILE A 341 -17.72 15.25 -9.25
N MET A 342 -16.70 15.06 -8.42
CA MET A 342 -16.38 15.99 -7.34
C MET A 342 -15.55 17.22 -7.78
N HIS A 343 -15.26 17.35 -9.07
CA HIS A 343 -14.41 18.39 -9.64
C HIS A 343 -13.03 18.51 -8.96
N LEU A 344 -12.42 17.37 -8.64
CA LEU A 344 -11.11 17.27 -8.02
C LEU A 344 -10.00 16.98 -9.05
N TRP A 345 -10.41 16.74 -10.27
CA TRP A 345 -9.57 16.49 -11.44
C TRP A 345 -10.37 16.80 -12.69
#